data_af1d21954858ef86bc94d89bd326ff57
#
_entry.id   af1d21954858ef86bc94d89bd326ff57
#
_cell.length_a   1.000
_cell.length_b   1.000
_cell.length_c   1.000
_cell.angle_alpha   90.00
_cell.angle_beta   90.00
_cell.angle_gamma   90.00
#
_symmetry.space_group_name_H-M   'P 1'
#
loop_
_entity.id
_entity.type
_entity.pdbx_description
1 polymer ?
#
loop_
_entity_poly.entity_id
_entity_poly.type
_entity_poly.pdbx_seq_one_letter_code
_entity_poly.pdbx_strand_id
1 'polypeptide(L)'
;MLLQLLFVLVAIIIGARLGGIGLGVLGGLGLAVLTFVFGLEPTSPPIDVMLMIVAVIAAASCMQAAGGLDLMVKWAEKLLRKNPSKITLLSPLVTYIFTFIAGTGHVAYSVLPVIAEVATETKIRPERPLGIAVIASQQAITASPISAATVALLSMLSGYHISLMDILMISVPCTLIGVLAGAFCSLHVGKELAEDPEYLRRIANGEFTSDQYRTKGVENHRAALLSVVIFITATIGIVLFGSMTELRPWFSLPDGSSRQMQMAHIIEILMLSAAALILLVTRTDGIKAVQGSVFSASMQAVVAIFGIAWMGDTFIGGNMEELKGSIEHIVTEMPWLFGLALFVMSILLFSQAATIRAMLPLGIALGISPYMLIALFPAVNGYFFIPNYPTVVAAINFDRTGTTHIGKYVLNHSFMMPGLVATGVSVALGLLMIQLF
;
A
#
# COMPACT_ATOMS: atom_id res chain seq x y z
N MET A 1 -20.22 -19.71 -14.95
CA MET A 1 -19.47 -19.09 -13.87
C MET A 1 -18.15 -19.81 -13.51
N LEU A 2 -18.10 -21.08 -13.02
CA LEU A 2 -16.86 -21.73 -12.52
C LEU A 2 -15.69 -21.74 -13.52
N LEU A 3 -15.94 -22.04 -14.80
CA LEU A 3 -14.89 -22.02 -15.82
C LEU A 3 -14.33 -20.60 -16.06
N GLN A 4 -15.19 -19.59 -16.08
CA GLN A 4 -14.77 -18.18 -16.18
C GLN A 4 -13.92 -17.77 -14.98
N LEU A 5 -14.34 -18.16 -13.77
CA LEU A 5 -13.54 -17.94 -12.54
C LEU A 5 -12.17 -18.59 -12.63
N LEU A 6 -12.09 -19.81 -13.14
CA LEU A 6 -10.82 -20.52 -13.35
C LEU A 6 -9.89 -19.70 -14.27
N PHE A 7 -10.39 -19.17 -15.40
CA PHE A 7 -9.60 -18.32 -16.30
C PHE A 7 -9.14 -17.03 -15.63
N VAL A 8 -10.01 -16.39 -14.83
CA VAL A 8 -9.64 -15.20 -14.05
C VAL A 8 -8.51 -15.53 -13.08
N LEU A 9 -8.62 -16.62 -12.30
CA LEU A 9 -7.58 -17.04 -11.35
C LEU A 9 -6.28 -17.40 -12.06
N VAL A 10 -6.33 -18.10 -13.18
CA VAL A 10 -5.15 -18.48 -13.98
C VAL A 10 -4.46 -17.21 -14.50
N ALA A 11 -5.21 -16.24 -15.05
CA ALA A 11 -4.65 -14.95 -15.50
C ALA A 11 -3.96 -14.21 -14.35
N ILE A 12 -4.58 -14.17 -13.17
CA ILE A 12 -4.00 -13.55 -11.96
C ILE A 12 -2.70 -14.26 -11.55
N ILE A 13 -2.71 -15.59 -11.43
CA ILE A 13 -1.55 -16.36 -10.97
C ILE A 13 -0.38 -16.24 -11.95
N ILE A 14 -0.62 -16.35 -13.24
CA ILE A 14 0.42 -16.19 -14.26
C ILE A 14 0.93 -14.74 -14.27
N GLY A 15 0.01 -13.76 -14.23
CA GLY A 15 0.36 -12.33 -14.20
C GLY A 15 1.22 -11.95 -13.00
N ALA A 16 0.89 -12.48 -11.81
CA ALA A 16 1.68 -12.28 -10.61
C ALA A 16 3.09 -12.89 -10.72
N ARG A 17 3.23 -14.05 -11.37
CA ARG A 17 4.54 -14.69 -11.59
C ARG A 17 5.42 -13.96 -12.59
N LEU A 18 4.84 -13.30 -13.60
CA LEU A 18 5.60 -12.50 -14.56
C LEU A 18 6.19 -11.24 -13.93
N GLY A 19 5.58 -10.72 -12.88
CA GLY A 19 6.02 -9.49 -12.21
C GLY A 19 5.85 -8.23 -13.07
N GLY A 20 6.32 -7.08 -12.56
CA GLY A 20 6.23 -5.79 -13.26
C GLY A 20 4.80 -5.48 -13.71
N ILE A 21 4.60 -5.20 -15.00
CA ILE A 21 3.27 -4.96 -15.60
C ILE A 21 2.51 -6.24 -15.93
N GLY A 22 3.11 -7.42 -15.70
CA GLY A 22 2.58 -8.71 -16.09
C GLY A 22 1.16 -8.96 -15.57
N LEU A 23 0.89 -8.57 -14.32
CA LEU A 23 -0.43 -8.71 -13.71
C LEU A 23 -1.52 -7.96 -14.52
N GLY A 24 -1.27 -6.72 -14.91
CA GLY A 24 -2.22 -5.91 -15.69
C GLY A 24 -2.42 -6.44 -17.10
N VAL A 25 -1.33 -6.80 -17.78
CA VAL A 25 -1.39 -7.30 -19.16
C VAL A 25 -2.13 -8.63 -19.23
N LEU A 26 -1.88 -9.54 -18.27
CA LEU A 26 -2.63 -10.80 -18.17
C LEU A 26 -4.09 -10.57 -17.76
N GLY A 27 -4.39 -9.53 -16.97
CA GLY A 27 -5.77 -9.08 -16.74
C GLY A 27 -6.47 -8.69 -18.03
N GLY A 28 -5.79 -7.95 -18.93
CA GLY A 28 -6.29 -7.63 -20.25
C GLY A 28 -6.55 -8.87 -21.14
N LEU A 29 -5.65 -9.85 -21.11
CA LEU A 29 -5.85 -11.12 -21.81
C LEU A 29 -7.03 -11.90 -21.22
N GLY A 30 -7.13 -11.98 -19.89
CA GLY A 30 -8.27 -12.60 -19.22
C GLY A 30 -9.59 -11.93 -19.58
N LEU A 31 -9.63 -10.59 -19.63
CA LEU A 31 -10.78 -9.83 -20.11
C LEU A 31 -11.15 -10.19 -21.55
N ALA A 32 -10.16 -10.30 -22.44
CA ALA A 32 -10.40 -10.70 -23.82
C ALA A 32 -11.05 -12.11 -23.90
N VAL A 33 -10.60 -13.04 -23.08
CA VAL A 33 -11.23 -14.39 -22.98
C VAL A 33 -12.66 -14.28 -22.46
N LEU A 34 -12.89 -13.51 -21.39
CA LEU A 34 -14.25 -13.30 -20.85
C LEU A 34 -15.19 -12.72 -21.89
N THR A 35 -14.73 -11.75 -22.66
CA THR A 35 -15.57 -11.04 -23.65
C THR A 35 -15.72 -11.84 -24.95
N PHE A 36 -14.62 -12.27 -25.57
CA PHE A 36 -14.68 -12.85 -26.93
C PHE A 36 -14.96 -14.35 -26.95
N VAL A 37 -14.66 -15.08 -25.85
CA VAL A 37 -14.91 -16.52 -25.77
C VAL A 37 -16.17 -16.82 -24.97
N PHE A 38 -16.37 -16.16 -23.82
CA PHE A 38 -17.53 -16.38 -22.96
C PHE A 38 -18.69 -15.43 -23.23
N GLY A 39 -18.52 -14.40 -24.06
CA GLY A 39 -19.58 -13.47 -24.44
C GLY A 39 -20.02 -12.51 -23.32
N LEU A 40 -19.19 -12.29 -22.31
CA LEU A 40 -19.51 -11.30 -21.27
C LEU A 40 -19.34 -9.88 -21.81
N GLU A 41 -20.32 -9.02 -21.54
CA GLU A 41 -20.23 -7.61 -21.87
C GLU A 41 -19.17 -6.93 -20.99
N PRO A 42 -18.13 -6.29 -21.58
CA PRO A 42 -17.11 -5.63 -20.81
C PRO A 42 -17.67 -4.41 -20.06
N THR A 43 -17.37 -4.30 -18.77
CA THR A 43 -17.68 -3.10 -17.97
C THR A 43 -16.81 -1.92 -18.40
N SER A 44 -17.06 -0.73 -17.83
CA SER A 44 -16.19 0.42 -18.04
C SER A 44 -14.86 0.26 -17.27
N PRO A 45 -13.71 0.61 -17.87
CA PRO A 45 -12.45 0.60 -17.16
C PRO A 45 -12.44 1.64 -16.01
N PRO A 46 -11.64 1.46 -14.93
CA PRO A 46 -11.62 2.34 -13.76
C PRO A 46 -10.83 3.63 -14.00
N ILE A 47 -11.22 4.46 -14.99
CA ILE A 47 -10.46 5.62 -15.46
C ILE A 47 -10.21 6.63 -14.34
N ASP A 48 -11.26 7.03 -13.61
CA ASP A 48 -11.15 8.06 -12.56
C ASP A 48 -10.13 7.67 -11.49
N VAL A 49 -10.15 6.40 -11.04
CA VAL A 49 -9.19 5.90 -10.06
C VAL A 49 -7.77 5.90 -10.62
N MET A 50 -7.60 5.51 -11.88
CA MET A 50 -6.30 5.52 -12.54
C MET A 50 -5.74 6.94 -12.63
N LEU A 51 -6.55 7.93 -13.00
CA LEU A 51 -6.14 9.33 -13.11
C LEU A 51 -5.77 9.93 -11.75
N MET A 52 -6.56 9.65 -10.71
CA MET A 52 -6.21 10.06 -9.34
C MET A 52 -4.84 9.50 -8.92
N ILE A 53 -4.60 8.22 -9.16
CA ILE A 53 -3.34 7.56 -8.81
C ILE A 53 -2.18 8.16 -9.61
N VAL A 54 -2.35 8.41 -10.90
CA VAL A 54 -1.33 9.03 -11.77
C VAL A 54 -0.97 10.44 -11.27
N ALA A 55 -1.94 11.25 -10.85
CA ALA A 55 -1.69 12.58 -10.29
C ALA A 55 -0.86 12.52 -9.00
N VAL A 56 -1.19 11.59 -8.09
CA VAL A 56 -0.40 11.36 -6.86
C VAL A 56 1.02 10.90 -7.18
N ILE A 57 1.17 9.97 -8.13
CA ILE A 57 2.47 9.47 -8.58
C ILE A 57 3.33 10.62 -9.14
N ALA A 58 2.75 11.50 -9.95
CA ALA A 58 3.44 12.65 -10.51
C ALA A 58 4.01 13.54 -9.40
N ALA A 59 3.20 13.89 -8.38
CA ALA A 59 3.65 14.71 -7.26
C ALA A 59 4.74 14.03 -6.42
N ALA A 60 4.56 12.76 -6.07
CA ALA A 60 5.52 12.00 -5.28
C ALA A 60 6.85 11.81 -6.03
N SER A 61 6.81 11.61 -7.35
CA SER A 61 8.00 11.47 -8.19
C SER A 61 8.75 12.78 -8.33
N CYS A 62 8.05 13.91 -8.45
CA CYS A 62 8.66 15.25 -8.41
C CYS A 62 9.33 15.52 -7.07
N MET A 63 8.69 15.14 -5.96
CA MET A 63 9.27 15.23 -4.62
C MET A 63 10.53 14.36 -4.50
N GLN A 64 10.52 13.12 -5.03
CA GLN A 64 11.69 12.26 -5.08
C GLN A 64 12.83 12.91 -5.88
N ALA A 65 12.56 13.39 -7.07
CA ALA A 65 13.56 14.01 -7.95
C ALA A 65 14.17 15.30 -7.36
N ALA A 66 13.41 16.02 -6.54
CA ALA A 66 13.89 17.19 -5.80
C ALA A 66 14.71 16.84 -4.54
N GLY A 67 14.89 15.53 -4.22
CA GLY A 67 15.61 15.07 -3.04
C GLY A 67 14.78 15.02 -1.76
N GLY A 68 13.45 15.20 -1.86
CA GLY A 68 12.55 15.21 -0.69
C GLY A 68 12.54 13.89 0.06
N LEU A 69 12.54 12.76 -0.65
CA LEU A 69 12.63 11.43 -0.02
C LEU A 69 13.98 11.25 0.69
N ASP A 70 15.09 11.68 0.10
CA ASP A 70 16.42 11.57 0.72
C ASP A 70 16.50 12.41 2.01
N LEU A 71 15.83 13.58 2.03
CA LEU A 71 15.72 14.39 3.24
C LEU A 71 14.91 13.67 4.34
N MET A 72 13.78 13.06 3.99
CA MET A 72 12.99 12.28 4.93
C MET A 72 13.81 11.11 5.49
N VAL A 73 14.58 10.40 4.65
CA VAL A 73 15.48 9.33 5.08
C VAL A 73 16.53 9.82 6.08
N LYS A 74 17.13 11.00 5.86
CA LYS A 74 18.05 11.62 6.83
C LYS A 74 17.38 11.91 8.18
N TRP A 75 16.14 12.35 8.17
CA TRP A 75 15.39 12.54 9.42
C TRP A 75 15.13 11.23 10.14
N ALA A 76 14.78 10.17 9.39
CA ALA A 76 14.64 8.81 9.91
C ALA A 76 15.94 8.31 10.53
N GLU A 77 17.05 8.42 9.81
CA GLU A 77 18.39 8.02 10.27
C GLU A 77 18.76 8.72 11.58
N LYS A 78 18.58 10.04 11.64
CA LYS A 78 18.85 10.83 12.86
C LYS A 78 18.01 10.36 14.04
N LEU A 79 16.74 10.04 13.83
CA LEU A 79 15.83 9.56 14.86
C LEU A 79 16.24 8.15 15.36
N LEU A 80 16.52 7.24 14.44
CA LEU A 80 16.88 5.86 14.73
C LEU A 80 18.23 5.79 15.46
N ARG A 81 19.25 6.52 14.97
CA ARG A 81 20.59 6.57 15.60
C ARG A 81 20.58 7.24 16.98
N LYS A 82 19.61 8.14 17.26
CA LYS A 82 19.46 8.74 18.59
C LYS A 82 18.89 7.78 19.63
N ASN A 83 18.10 6.79 19.21
CA ASN A 83 17.43 5.85 20.10
C ASN A 83 17.57 4.40 19.60
N PRO A 84 18.80 3.89 19.47
CA PRO A 84 19.05 2.63 18.81
C PRO A 84 18.45 1.43 19.55
N SER A 85 18.42 1.43 20.89
CA SER A 85 17.81 0.36 21.68
C SER A 85 16.32 0.18 21.46
N LYS A 86 15.64 1.21 20.92
CA LYS A 86 14.20 1.18 20.60
C LYS A 86 13.93 0.97 19.12
N ILE A 87 14.93 0.55 18.34
CA ILE A 87 14.81 0.49 16.87
C ILE A 87 13.66 -0.40 16.41
N THR A 88 13.39 -1.52 17.08
CA THR A 88 12.28 -2.42 16.73
C THR A 88 10.91 -1.77 16.89
N LEU A 89 10.76 -0.76 17.76
CA LEU A 89 9.53 0.00 17.93
C LEU A 89 9.51 1.27 17.07
N LEU A 90 10.66 1.91 16.85
CA LEU A 90 10.76 3.16 16.10
C LEU A 90 10.76 2.94 14.58
N SER A 91 11.39 1.88 14.10
CA SER A 91 11.47 1.60 12.66
C SER A 91 10.09 1.44 11.99
N PRO A 92 9.13 0.66 12.55
CA PRO A 92 7.81 0.58 11.97
C PRO A 92 7.05 1.90 12.00
N LEU A 93 7.22 2.72 13.05
CA LEU A 93 6.59 4.06 13.10
C LEU A 93 7.14 4.97 12.01
N VAL A 94 8.46 4.96 11.80
CA VAL A 94 9.10 5.77 10.74
C VAL A 94 8.62 5.32 9.36
N THR A 95 8.64 4.03 9.07
CA THR A 95 8.19 3.52 7.76
C THR A 95 6.69 3.72 7.56
N TYR A 96 5.89 3.61 8.62
CA TYR A 96 4.45 3.91 8.60
C TYR A 96 4.21 5.38 8.23
N ILE A 97 4.83 6.32 8.95
CA ILE A 97 4.66 7.76 8.70
C ILE A 97 5.12 8.13 7.29
N PHE A 98 6.23 7.57 6.83
CA PHE A 98 6.74 7.87 5.48
C PHE A 98 5.81 7.35 4.39
N THR A 99 5.30 6.14 4.54
CA THR A 99 4.33 5.58 3.60
C THR A 99 2.99 6.32 3.68
N PHE A 100 2.54 6.67 4.87
CA PHE A 100 1.32 7.46 5.07
C PHE A 100 1.39 8.79 4.32
N ILE A 101 2.52 9.52 4.46
CA ILE A 101 2.75 10.79 3.77
C ILE A 101 2.89 10.60 2.26
N ALA A 102 3.68 9.62 1.81
CA ALA A 102 3.98 9.44 0.39
C ALA A 102 2.89 8.70 -0.39
N GLY A 103 1.93 8.05 0.29
CA GLY A 103 0.86 7.27 -0.34
C GLY A 103 1.31 5.97 -1.00
N THR A 104 2.58 5.57 -0.81
CA THR A 104 3.15 4.38 -1.45
C THR A 104 4.15 3.66 -0.55
N GLY A 105 4.08 2.32 -0.50
CA GLY A 105 5.02 1.48 0.26
C GLY A 105 6.45 1.45 -0.31
N HIS A 106 6.68 1.98 -1.52
CA HIS A 106 8.01 1.99 -2.13
C HIS A 106 9.01 2.88 -1.38
N VAL A 107 8.56 3.83 -0.58
CA VAL A 107 9.45 4.64 0.28
C VAL A 107 10.20 3.77 1.30
N ALA A 108 9.71 2.59 1.64
CA ALA A 108 10.39 1.65 2.52
C ALA A 108 11.78 1.27 1.99
N TYR A 109 11.98 1.16 0.66
CA TYR A 109 13.29 0.87 0.07
C TYR A 109 14.39 1.84 0.50
N SER A 110 14.03 3.09 0.77
CA SER A 110 14.99 4.12 1.19
C SER A 110 15.31 4.05 2.69
N VAL A 111 14.41 3.51 3.50
CA VAL A 111 14.54 3.45 4.98
C VAL A 111 15.09 2.11 5.46
N LEU A 112 14.73 1.00 4.80
CA LEU A 112 15.14 -0.34 5.21
C LEU A 112 16.67 -0.52 5.33
N PRO A 113 17.52 0.01 4.39
CA PRO A 113 18.97 -0.07 4.55
C PRO A 113 19.47 0.60 5.84
N VAL A 114 18.92 1.76 6.19
CA VAL A 114 19.26 2.49 7.41
C VAL A 114 18.87 1.69 8.66
N ILE A 115 17.69 1.06 8.64
CA ILE A 115 17.24 0.20 9.73
C ILE A 115 18.19 -0.98 9.90
N ALA A 116 18.57 -1.65 8.80
CA ALA A 116 19.50 -2.77 8.81
C ALA A 116 20.85 -2.38 9.41
N GLU A 117 21.41 -1.25 8.94
CA GLU A 117 22.69 -0.72 9.42
C GLU A 117 22.67 -0.40 10.91
N VAL A 118 21.71 0.43 11.35
CA VAL A 118 21.61 0.84 12.76
C VAL A 118 21.34 -0.35 13.68
N ALA A 119 20.52 -1.31 13.28
CA ALA A 119 20.28 -2.53 14.04
C ALA A 119 21.57 -3.36 14.20
N THR A 120 22.32 -3.53 13.11
CA THR A 120 23.58 -4.28 13.11
C THR A 120 24.65 -3.60 13.98
N GLU A 121 24.86 -2.29 13.84
CA GLU A 121 25.81 -1.50 14.65
C GLU A 121 25.50 -1.59 16.13
N THR A 122 24.24 -1.64 16.50
CA THR A 122 23.79 -1.70 17.90
C THR A 122 23.61 -3.13 18.42
N LYS A 123 24.03 -4.13 17.63
CA LYS A 123 23.93 -5.56 17.95
C LYS A 123 22.51 -6.05 18.20
N ILE A 124 21.51 -5.34 17.68
CA ILE A 124 20.12 -5.79 17.65
C ILE A 124 19.92 -6.64 16.42
N ARG A 125 19.28 -7.80 16.54
CA ARG A 125 18.95 -8.69 15.43
C ARG A 125 18.13 -7.97 14.37
N PRO A 126 18.65 -7.73 13.13
CA PRO A 126 17.96 -6.95 12.11
C PRO A 126 16.60 -7.51 11.68
N GLU A 127 16.39 -8.82 11.78
CA GLU A 127 15.11 -9.47 11.53
C GLU A 127 13.94 -8.79 12.27
N ARG A 128 14.18 -8.37 13.52
CA ARG A 128 13.16 -7.77 14.39
C ARG A 128 12.64 -6.44 13.82
N PRO A 129 13.49 -5.40 13.65
CA PRO A 129 13.02 -4.12 13.12
C PRO A 129 12.69 -4.16 11.62
N LEU A 130 13.39 -4.95 10.80
CA LEU A 130 13.12 -5.03 9.36
C LEU A 130 11.79 -5.73 9.07
N GLY A 131 11.52 -6.85 9.76
CA GLY A 131 10.28 -7.59 9.57
C GLY A 131 9.06 -6.71 9.76
N ILE A 132 8.99 -6.04 10.91
CA ILE A 132 7.84 -5.17 11.21
C ILE A 132 7.85 -3.85 10.44
N ALA A 133 9.01 -3.30 10.05
CA ALA A 133 9.07 -2.09 9.24
C ALA A 133 8.45 -2.31 7.85
N VAL A 134 8.70 -3.46 7.22
CA VAL A 134 8.03 -3.84 5.95
C VAL A 134 6.52 -3.92 6.13
N ILE A 135 6.06 -4.61 7.17
CA ILE A 135 4.62 -4.73 7.47
C ILE A 135 4.00 -3.36 7.72
N ALA A 136 4.66 -2.50 8.50
CA ALA A 136 4.19 -1.15 8.82
C ALA A 136 4.03 -0.29 7.57
N SER A 137 4.98 -0.37 6.62
CA SER A 137 4.90 0.38 5.36
C SER A 137 3.66 0.00 4.56
N GLN A 138 3.25 -1.25 4.59
CA GLN A 138 2.09 -1.70 3.83
C GLN A 138 0.77 -1.44 4.58
N GLN A 139 0.74 -1.61 5.90
CA GLN A 139 -0.41 -1.21 6.71
C GLN A 139 -0.73 0.29 6.54
N ALA A 140 0.29 1.13 6.44
CA ALA A 140 0.14 2.56 6.21
C ALA A 140 -0.51 2.91 4.85
N ILE A 141 -0.43 2.04 3.83
CA ILE A 141 -1.12 2.23 2.55
C ILE A 141 -2.64 2.28 2.77
N THR A 142 -3.18 1.40 3.62
CA THR A 142 -4.63 1.38 3.92
C THR A 142 -5.07 2.50 4.87
N ALA A 143 -4.13 3.26 5.41
CA ALA A 143 -4.39 4.44 6.24
C ALA A 143 -4.10 5.76 5.53
N SER A 144 -3.31 5.75 4.43
CA SER A 144 -2.91 6.99 3.76
C SER A 144 -4.05 7.59 2.93
N PRO A 145 -4.34 8.89 3.08
CA PRO A 145 -5.43 9.55 2.35
C PRO A 145 -5.22 9.65 0.85
N ILE A 146 -3.98 9.48 0.40
CA ILE A 146 -3.57 9.63 -1.00
C ILE A 146 -3.10 8.31 -1.62
N SER A 147 -3.17 7.21 -0.90
CA SER A 147 -2.80 5.91 -1.46
C SER A 147 -3.80 5.42 -2.50
N ALA A 148 -3.30 4.67 -3.47
CA ALA A 148 -4.14 4.05 -4.50
C ALA A 148 -5.27 3.18 -3.92
N ALA A 149 -5.00 2.51 -2.80
CA ALA A 149 -5.98 1.64 -2.15
C ALA A 149 -7.10 2.42 -1.46
N THR A 150 -6.76 3.47 -0.69
CA THR A 150 -7.75 4.33 -0.02
C THR A 150 -8.56 5.12 -1.04
N VAL A 151 -7.93 5.63 -2.09
CA VAL A 151 -8.60 6.33 -3.19
C VAL A 151 -9.58 5.40 -3.93
N ALA A 152 -9.19 4.14 -4.17
CA ALA A 152 -10.08 3.14 -4.77
C ALA A 152 -11.28 2.86 -3.87
N LEU A 153 -11.05 2.63 -2.56
CA LEU A 153 -12.11 2.41 -1.58
C LEU A 153 -13.08 3.59 -1.53
N LEU A 154 -12.55 4.81 -1.40
CA LEU A 154 -13.34 6.05 -1.34
C LEU A 154 -14.22 6.21 -2.59
N SER A 155 -13.64 6.01 -3.79
CA SER A 155 -14.37 6.11 -5.05
C SER A 155 -15.56 5.15 -5.11
N MET A 156 -15.39 3.92 -4.67
CA MET A 156 -16.44 2.89 -4.71
C MET A 156 -17.52 3.10 -3.64
N LEU A 157 -17.16 3.71 -2.51
CA LEU A 157 -18.10 4.01 -1.42
C LEU A 157 -18.72 5.41 -1.51
N SER A 158 -18.35 6.21 -2.50
CA SER A 158 -18.84 7.60 -2.65
C SER A 158 -20.38 7.71 -2.76
N GLY A 159 -21.05 6.71 -3.37
CA GLY A 159 -22.51 6.63 -3.47
C GLY A 159 -23.24 6.32 -2.15
N TYR A 160 -22.50 5.98 -1.08
CA TYR A 160 -23.04 5.58 0.23
C TYR A 160 -22.82 6.64 1.31
N HIS A 161 -22.58 7.90 0.94
CA HIS A 161 -22.30 9.02 1.84
C HIS A 161 -21.05 8.83 2.72
N ILE A 162 -20.12 7.97 2.33
CA ILE A 162 -18.85 7.77 3.03
C ILE A 162 -17.87 8.87 2.59
N SER A 163 -17.33 9.54 3.58
CA SER A 163 -16.27 10.55 3.39
C SER A 163 -14.87 9.93 3.54
N LEU A 164 -13.84 10.65 3.08
CA LEU A 164 -12.46 10.26 3.35
C LEU A 164 -12.17 10.21 4.87
N MET A 165 -12.80 11.11 5.65
CA MET A 165 -12.61 11.15 7.10
C MET A 165 -13.14 9.88 7.77
N ASP A 166 -14.28 9.35 7.35
CA ASP A 166 -14.83 8.10 7.89
C ASP A 166 -13.86 6.93 7.71
N ILE A 167 -13.24 6.86 6.54
CA ILE A 167 -12.21 5.85 6.25
C ILE A 167 -11.00 6.06 7.17
N LEU A 168 -10.47 7.29 7.27
CA LEU A 168 -9.27 7.59 8.04
C LEU A 168 -9.47 7.42 9.55
N MET A 169 -10.62 7.80 10.08
CA MET A 169 -10.94 7.67 11.51
C MET A 169 -10.93 6.21 11.97
N ILE A 170 -11.26 5.28 11.09
CA ILE A 170 -11.18 3.84 11.37
C ILE A 170 -9.81 3.29 11.03
N SER A 171 -9.33 3.51 9.80
CA SER A 171 -8.13 2.85 9.29
C SER A 171 -6.85 3.29 10.00
N VAL A 172 -6.68 4.59 10.32
CA VAL A 172 -5.46 5.10 10.94
C VAL A 172 -5.22 4.51 12.32
N PRO A 173 -6.15 4.60 13.30
CA PRO A 173 -5.90 4.03 14.62
C PRO A 173 -5.79 2.51 14.59
N CYS A 174 -6.61 1.82 13.78
CA CYS A 174 -6.58 0.36 13.69
C CYS A 174 -5.23 -0.16 13.18
N THR A 175 -4.75 0.39 12.07
CA THR A 175 -3.49 -0.05 11.46
C THR A 175 -2.27 0.37 12.28
N LEU A 176 -2.30 1.56 12.90
CA LEU A 176 -1.21 2.01 13.77
C LEU A 176 -1.08 1.13 15.02
N ILE A 177 -2.19 0.82 15.69
CA ILE A 177 -2.19 -0.08 16.85
C ILE A 177 -1.82 -1.50 16.42
N GLY A 178 -2.32 -1.98 15.27
CA GLY A 178 -1.91 -3.27 14.71
C GLY A 178 -0.40 -3.36 14.45
N VAL A 179 0.19 -2.33 13.87
CA VAL A 179 1.64 -2.23 13.65
C VAL A 179 2.41 -2.24 14.98
N LEU A 180 1.95 -1.50 15.98
CA LEU A 180 2.56 -1.52 17.31
C LEU A 180 2.47 -2.90 17.96
N ALA A 181 1.32 -3.58 17.86
CA ALA A 181 1.17 -4.95 18.35
C ALA A 181 2.16 -5.91 17.65
N GLY A 182 2.30 -5.83 16.33
CA GLY A 182 3.30 -6.57 15.57
C GLY A 182 4.74 -6.24 16.00
N ALA A 183 5.02 -4.97 16.31
CA ALA A 183 6.32 -4.54 16.80
C ALA A 183 6.65 -5.13 18.19
N PHE A 184 5.69 -5.13 19.11
CA PHE A 184 5.84 -5.76 20.41
C PHE A 184 6.10 -7.26 20.30
N CYS A 185 5.37 -7.97 19.44
CA CYS A 185 5.61 -9.38 19.18
C CYS A 185 6.99 -9.64 18.56
N SER A 186 7.53 -8.68 17.80
CA SER A 186 8.85 -8.80 17.16
C SER A 186 10.03 -8.59 18.11
N LEU A 187 9.84 -8.00 19.31
CA LEU A 187 10.93 -7.65 20.22
C LEU A 187 11.81 -8.84 20.62
N HIS A 188 11.22 -10.03 20.73
CA HIS A 188 11.91 -11.22 21.23
C HIS A 188 12.01 -12.34 20.16
N VAL A 189 11.85 -12.01 18.88
CA VAL A 189 12.00 -12.98 17.81
C VAL A 189 13.46 -13.39 17.64
N GLY A 190 13.70 -14.69 17.58
CA GLY A 190 15.03 -15.27 17.36
C GLY A 190 16.00 -15.05 18.53
N LYS A 191 17.23 -15.55 18.37
CA LYS A 191 18.32 -15.35 19.34
C LYS A 191 18.88 -13.93 19.24
N GLU A 192 19.62 -13.51 20.24
CA GLU A 192 20.40 -12.27 20.15
C GLU A 192 21.43 -12.37 19.01
N LEU A 193 21.73 -11.23 18.36
CA LEU A 193 22.59 -11.22 17.18
C LEU A 193 23.96 -11.87 17.43
N ALA A 194 24.53 -11.63 18.58
CA ALA A 194 25.83 -12.21 18.98
C ALA A 194 25.81 -13.75 19.14
N GLU A 195 24.64 -14.36 19.27
CA GLU A 195 24.45 -15.81 19.45
C GLU A 195 23.85 -16.47 18.21
N ASP A 196 23.59 -15.70 17.15
CA ASP A 196 22.97 -16.22 15.93
C ASP A 196 23.97 -17.01 15.09
N PRO A 197 23.69 -18.29 14.78
CA PRO A 197 24.63 -19.15 14.06
C PRO A 197 24.95 -18.67 12.66
N GLU A 198 23.96 -18.09 11.94
CA GLU A 198 24.17 -17.60 10.59
C GLU A 198 25.02 -16.33 10.57
N TYR A 199 24.78 -15.41 11.49
CA TYR A 199 25.61 -14.22 11.65
C TYR A 199 27.06 -14.57 11.98
N LEU A 200 27.27 -15.50 12.95
CA LEU A 200 28.61 -15.98 13.33
C LEU A 200 29.32 -16.66 12.15
N ARG A 201 28.60 -17.46 11.36
CA ARG A 201 29.13 -18.09 10.14
C ARG A 201 29.60 -17.04 9.12
N ARG A 202 28.79 -16.01 8.89
CA ARG A 202 29.12 -14.93 7.94
C ARG A 202 30.33 -14.10 8.38
N ILE A 203 30.45 -13.84 9.67
CA ILE A 203 31.67 -13.21 10.23
C ILE A 203 32.90 -14.08 9.98
N ALA A 204 32.82 -15.38 10.30
CA ALA A 204 33.93 -16.31 10.14
C ALA A 204 34.40 -16.44 8.67
N ASN A 205 33.45 -16.33 7.73
CA ASN A 205 33.71 -16.37 6.29
C ASN A 205 34.21 -15.01 5.71
N GLY A 206 34.27 -13.95 6.52
CA GLY A 206 34.65 -12.62 6.01
C GLY A 206 33.60 -11.97 5.09
N GLU A 207 32.36 -12.46 5.10
CA GLU A 207 31.27 -11.94 4.25
C GLU A 207 30.77 -10.57 4.74
N PHE A 208 31.27 -10.11 5.88
CA PHE A 208 30.83 -8.89 6.57
C PHE A 208 31.84 -7.76 6.37
N THR A 209 31.53 -6.83 5.46
CA THR A 209 32.30 -5.59 5.27
C THR A 209 31.41 -4.38 5.58
N SER A 210 31.86 -3.51 6.49
CA SER A 210 31.10 -2.40 7.07
C SER A 210 30.88 -1.19 6.14
N ASP A 211 31.45 -1.16 4.92
CA ASP A 211 31.68 0.12 4.19
C ASP A 211 30.69 0.50 3.09
N GLN A 212 29.55 -0.17 2.92
CA GLN A 212 28.74 0.04 1.69
C GLN A 212 27.39 0.75 1.86
N TYR A 213 26.96 1.16 3.06
CA TYR A 213 25.71 1.91 3.24
C TYR A 213 25.94 3.39 3.59
N ARG A 214 26.50 4.15 2.64
CA ARG A 214 26.40 5.61 2.74
C ARG A 214 25.11 6.07 2.08
N THR A 215 24.17 6.56 2.85
CA THR A 215 23.03 7.34 2.34
C THR A 215 23.56 8.44 1.43
N LYS A 216 23.02 8.52 0.21
CA LYS A 216 23.35 9.62 -0.72
C LYS A 216 23.05 10.94 -0.03
N GLY A 217 24.01 11.83 -0.01
CA GLY A 217 23.81 13.16 0.57
C GLY A 217 22.71 13.90 -0.18
N VAL A 218 21.89 14.68 0.55
CA VAL A 218 20.94 15.62 -0.08
C VAL A 218 21.75 16.70 -0.77
N GLU A 219 21.75 16.75 -2.10
CA GLU A 219 22.52 17.71 -2.89
C GLU A 219 22.03 19.15 -2.63
N ASN A 220 20.72 19.35 -2.58
CA ASN A 220 20.11 20.67 -2.33
C ASN A 220 19.05 20.59 -1.23
N HIS A 221 19.46 20.90 -0.01
CA HIS A 221 18.58 20.82 1.17
C HIS A 221 17.34 21.72 1.07
N ARG A 222 17.45 22.90 0.45
CA ARG A 222 16.31 23.83 0.29
C ARG A 222 15.29 23.26 -0.70
N ALA A 223 15.74 22.73 -1.84
CA ALA A 223 14.86 22.11 -2.81
C ALA A 223 14.14 20.89 -2.21
N ALA A 224 14.88 20.04 -1.50
CA ALA A 224 14.34 18.88 -0.82
C ALA A 224 13.26 19.28 0.21
N LEU A 225 13.55 20.27 1.08
CA LEU A 225 12.61 20.75 2.09
C LEU A 225 11.36 21.36 1.46
N LEU A 226 11.52 22.22 0.45
CA LEU A 226 10.38 22.84 -0.24
C LEU A 226 9.50 21.80 -0.91
N SER A 227 10.08 20.77 -1.54
CA SER A 227 9.31 19.70 -2.17
C SER A 227 8.48 18.90 -1.17
N VAL A 228 9.04 18.59 0.00
CA VAL A 228 8.31 17.92 1.10
C VAL A 228 7.19 18.80 1.63
N VAL A 229 7.45 20.09 1.88
CA VAL A 229 6.45 21.03 2.39
C VAL A 229 5.28 21.19 1.41
N ILE A 230 5.56 21.39 0.10
CA ILE A 230 4.52 21.50 -0.93
C ILE A 230 3.68 20.23 -0.98
N PHE A 231 4.32 19.06 -0.98
CA PHE A 231 3.63 17.77 -1.03
C PHE A 231 2.73 17.53 0.19
N ILE A 232 3.24 17.78 1.39
CA ILE A 232 2.46 17.66 2.64
C ILE A 232 1.30 18.66 2.65
N THR A 233 1.51 19.90 2.19
CA THR A 233 0.46 20.92 2.12
C THR A 233 -0.67 20.48 1.19
N ALA A 234 -0.36 19.91 0.01
CA ALA A 234 -1.36 19.37 -0.89
C ALA A 234 -2.11 18.19 -0.25
N THR A 235 -1.39 17.29 0.45
CA THR A 235 -2.01 16.17 1.18
C THR A 235 -2.96 16.66 2.28
N ILE A 236 -2.57 17.67 3.04
CA ILE A 236 -3.45 18.29 4.04
C ILE A 236 -4.67 18.91 3.36
N GLY A 237 -4.51 19.57 2.22
CA GLY A 237 -5.61 20.09 1.40
C GLY A 237 -6.60 18.99 1.01
N ILE A 238 -6.11 17.83 0.53
CA ILE A 238 -6.95 16.67 0.21
C ILE A 238 -7.76 16.21 1.44
N VAL A 239 -7.12 16.09 2.59
CA VAL A 239 -7.80 15.69 3.83
C VAL A 239 -8.85 16.73 4.23
N LEU A 240 -8.55 18.02 4.13
CA LEU A 240 -9.50 19.10 4.45
C LEU A 240 -10.74 19.06 3.54
N PHE A 241 -10.56 19.02 2.22
CA PHE A 241 -11.68 18.89 1.27
C PHE A 241 -12.41 17.55 1.38
N GLY A 242 -11.71 16.49 1.81
CA GLY A 242 -12.29 15.19 2.06
C GLY A 242 -13.16 15.15 3.32
N SER A 243 -12.75 15.89 4.36
CA SER A 243 -13.42 15.94 5.66
C SER A 243 -14.56 16.97 5.72
N MET A 244 -14.36 18.10 5.04
CA MET A 244 -15.28 19.24 5.06
C MET A 244 -15.86 19.41 3.65
N THR A 245 -16.93 18.68 3.35
CA THR A 245 -17.57 18.72 2.03
C THR A 245 -18.03 20.12 1.63
N GLU A 246 -18.37 20.97 2.61
CA GLU A 246 -18.77 22.35 2.42
C GLU A 246 -17.69 23.23 1.78
N LEU A 247 -16.42 22.87 1.96
CA LEU A 247 -15.28 23.58 1.33
C LEU A 247 -15.14 23.28 -0.17
N ARG A 248 -15.79 22.21 -0.67
CA ARG A 248 -15.69 21.83 -2.07
C ARG A 248 -16.44 22.83 -2.95
N PRO A 249 -15.84 23.31 -4.06
CA PRO A 249 -16.49 24.22 -4.98
C PRO A 249 -17.79 23.68 -5.58
N TRP A 250 -18.75 24.58 -5.76
CA TRP A 250 -20.00 24.33 -6.48
C TRP A 250 -19.95 24.98 -7.86
N PHE A 251 -20.44 24.28 -8.86
CA PHE A 251 -20.51 24.77 -10.24
C PHE A 251 -21.96 24.73 -10.72
N SER A 252 -22.42 25.83 -11.33
CA SER A 252 -23.71 25.88 -12.00
C SER A 252 -23.59 25.23 -13.38
N LEU A 253 -24.47 24.30 -13.68
CA LEU A 253 -24.55 23.62 -14.97
C LEU A 253 -25.46 24.36 -15.90
N PRO A 254 -25.33 24.17 -17.26
CA PRO A 254 -26.17 24.85 -18.25
C PRO A 254 -27.67 24.57 -18.11
N ASP A 255 -28.06 23.46 -17.49
CA ASP A 255 -29.42 23.06 -17.20
C ASP A 255 -30.04 23.75 -15.96
N GLY A 256 -29.31 24.65 -15.32
CA GLY A 256 -29.71 25.36 -14.11
C GLY A 256 -29.50 24.57 -12.81
N SER A 257 -29.03 23.33 -12.88
CA SER A 257 -28.62 22.56 -11.69
C SER A 257 -27.25 23.00 -11.18
N SER A 258 -26.93 22.66 -9.92
CA SER A 258 -25.60 22.86 -9.37
C SER A 258 -24.99 21.53 -8.97
N ARG A 259 -23.71 21.37 -9.27
CA ARG A 259 -22.93 20.16 -8.92
C ARG A 259 -21.72 20.53 -8.11
N GLN A 260 -21.55 19.83 -6.98
CA GLN A 260 -20.35 19.94 -6.17
C GLN A 260 -19.18 19.18 -6.80
N MET A 261 -17.97 19.72 -6.69
CA MET A 261 -16.75 19.06 -7.16
C MET A 261 -16.56 17.70 -6.49
N GLN A 262 -16.34 16.67 -7.29
CA GLN A 262 -16.07 15.32 -6.81
C GLN A 262 -14.68 15.24 -6.19
N MET A 263 -14.50 14.35 -5.22
CA MET A 263 -13.22 14.17 -4.52
C MET A 263 -12.10 13.72 -5.46
N ALA A 264 -12.43 12.96 -6.50
CA ALA A 264 -11.49 12.54 -7.54
C ALA A 264 -10.79 13.75 -8.18
N HIS A 265 -11.56 14.72 -8.67
CA HIS A 265 -11.01 15.94 -9.28
C HIS A 265 -10.20 16.79 -8.31
N ILE A 266 -10.59 16.83 -7.03
CA ILE A 266 -9.83 17.56 -6.00
C ILE A 266 -8.43 16.93 -5.82
N ILE A 267 -8.36 15.61 -5.71
CA ILE A 267 -7.09 14.88 -5.60
C ILE A 267 -6.21 15.12 -6.83
N GLU A 268 -6.78 14.99 -8.02
CA GLU A 268 -6.08 15.21 -9.29
C GLU A 268 -5.51 16.63 -9.40
N ILE A 269 -6.34 17.63 -9.16
CA ILE A 269 -5.95 19.05 -9.28
C ILE A 269 -4.88 19.40 -8.23
N LEU A 270 -5.08 19.03 -6.96
CA LEU A 270 -4.13 19.37 -5.90
C LEU A 270 -2.78 18.68 -6.10
N MET A 271 -2.78 17.40 -6.50
CA MET A 271 -1.53 16.66 -6.71
C MET A 271 -0.79 17.12 -7.97
N LEU A 272 -1.47 17.36 -9.09
CA LEU A 272 -0.83 17.91 -10.28
C LEU A 272 -0.31 19.33 -10.03
N SER A 273 -1.04 20.16 -9.27
CA SER A 273 -0.58 21.48 -8.85
C SER A 273 0.66 21.40 -7.96
N ALA A 274 0.68 20.45 -7.02
CA ALA A 274 1.87 20.19 -6.19
C ALA A 274 3.07 19.76 -7.03
N ALA A 275 2.87 18.85 -7.98
CA ALA A 275 3.92 18.45 -8.92
C ALA A 275 4.49 19.63 -9.68
N ALA A 276 3.62 20.48 -10.26
CA ALA A 276 4.02 21.68 -10.99
C ALA A 276 4.78 22.67 -10.10
N LEU A 277 4.28 22.96 -8.90
CA LEU A 277 4.93 23.84 -7.94
C LEU A 277 6.31 23.31 -7.52
N ILE A 278 6.44 22.00 -7.27
CA ILE A 278 7.73 21.38 -6.95
C ILE A 278 8.71 21.62 -8.11
N LEU A 279 8.36 21.28 -9.35
CA LEU A 279 9.24 21.49 -10.50
C LEU A 279 9.66 22.95 -10.68
N LEU A 280 8.72 23.88 -10.57
CA LEU A 280 8.97 25.32 -10.75
C LEU A 280 9.85 25.91 -9.65
N VAL A 281 9.50 25.65 -8.38
CA VAL A 281 10.17 26.26 -7.21
C VAL A 281 11.54 25.64 -6.97
N THR A 282 11.67 24.31 -7.15
CA THR A 282 12.94 23.61 -6.92
C THR A 282 13.82 23.56 -8.17
N ARG A 283 13.30 23.97 -9.33
CA ARG A 283 13.97 23.86 -10.64
C ARG A 283 14.43 22.43 -10.95
N THR A 284 13.64 21.45 -10.50
CA THR A 284 13.91 20.05 -10.73
C THR A 284 13.52 19.66 -12.15
N ASP A 285 14.34 18.84 -12.79
CA ASP A 285 14.06 18.34 -14.12
C ASP A 285 12.94 17.27 -14.08
N GLY A 286 11.87 17.48 -14.87
CA GLY A 286 10.75 16.54 -14.98
C GLY A 286 11.15 15.18 -15.53
N ILE A 287 12.21 15.10 -16.35
CA ILE A 287 12.74 13.82 -16.87
C ILE A 287 13.28 12.98 -15.71
N LYS A 288 13.99 13.58 -14.75
CA LYS A 288 14.46 12.90 -13.55
C LYS A 288 13.32 12.34 -12.71
N ALA A 289 12.18 13.04 -12.66
CA ALA A 289 11.00 12.55 -11.93
C ALA A 289 10.46 11.25 -12.55
N VAL A 290 10.35 11.19 -13.87
CA VAL A 290 9.86 9.98 -14.59
C VAL A 290 10.86 8.82 -14.50
N GLN A 291 12.16 9.08 -14.44
CA GLN A 291 13.20 8.07 -14.28
C GLN A 291 13.34 7.57 -12.84
N GLY A 292 12.70 8.22 -11.88
CA GLY A 292 12.73 7.86 -10.47
C GLY A 292 12.05 6.51 -10.18
N SER A 293 12.50 5.85 -9.12
CA SER A 293 11.96 4.55 -8.71
C SER A 293 10.49 4.62 -8.30
N VAL A 294 10.06 5.73 -7.71
CA VAL A 294 8.66 5.95 -7.31
C VAL A 294 7.75 5.95 -8.54
N PHE A 295 8.12 6.66 -9.60
CA PHE A 295 7.34 6.70 -10.84
C PHE A 295 7.22 5.31 -11.47
N SER A 296 8.35 4.66 -11.73
CA SER A 296 8.39 3.35 -12.40
C SER A 296 7.59 2.28 -11.63
N ALA A 297 7.83 2.15 -10.32
CA ALA A 297 7.15 1.16 -9.50
C ALA A 297 5.64 1.44 -9.35
N SER A 298 5.26 2.71 -9.21
CA SER A 298 3.84 3.07 -9.06
C SER A 298 3.07 2.98 -10.38
N MET A 299 3.68 3.28 -11.53
CA MET A 299 3.04 3.08 -12.84
C MET A 299 2.79 1.60 -13.16
N GLN A 300 3.63 0.69 -12.67
CA GLN A 300 3.33 -0.75 -12.74
C GLN A 300 2.03 -1.09 -12.00
N ALA A 301 1.79 -0.46 -10.84
CA ALA A 301 0.53 -0.64 -10.11
C ALA A 301 -0.68 -0.08 -10.87
N VAL A 302 -0.54 1.06 -11.57
CA VAL A 302 -1.62 1.61 -12.44
C VAL A 302 -1.99 0.61 -13.53
N VAL A 303 -0.99 0.05 -14.23
CA VAL A 303 -1.24 -0.95 -15.29
C VAL A 303 -1.88 -2.22 -14.70
N ALA A 304 -1.44 -2.66 -13.51
CA ALA A 304 -2.03 -3.81 -12.82
C ALA A 304 -3.50 -3.56 -12.47
N ILE A 305 -3.83 -2.38 -11.92
CA ILE A 305 -5.20 -1.98 -11.59
C ILE A 305 -6.05 -1.95 -12.86
N PHE A 306 -5.54 -1.36 -13.94
CA PHE A 306 -6.26 -1.29 -15.23
C PHE A 306 -6.72 -2.67 -15.69
N GLY A 307 -5.79 -3.61 -15.84
CA GLY A 307 -6.15 -4.92 -16.40
C GLY A 307 -6.95 -5.80 -15.44
N ILE A 308 -6.48 -5.93 -14.19
CA ILE A 308 -7.14 -6.83 -13.23
C ILE A 308 -8.49 -6.31 -12.78
N ALA A 309 -8.62 -4.99 -12.52
CA ALA A 309 -9.91 -4.47 -12.08
C ALA A 309 -10.95 -4.57 -13.21
N TRP A 310 -10.59 -4.20 -14.41
CA TRP A 310 -11.51 -4.31 -15.56
C TRP A 310 -11.96 -5.75 -15.82
N MET A 311 -11.03 -6.71 -15.77
CA MET A 311 -11.35 -8.13 -15.86
C MET A 311 -12.25 -8.60 -14.72
N GLY A 312 -11.94 -8.20 -13.49
CA GLY A 312 -12.69 -8.55 -12.28
C GLY A 312 -14.11 -7.97 -12.29
N ASP A 313 -14.24 -6.67 -12.60
CA ASP A 313 -15.53 -5.99 -12.72
C ASP A 313 -16.40 -6.62 -13.79
N THR A 314 -15.82 -7.00 -14.95
CA THR A 314 -16.53 -7.70 -16.03
C THR A 314 -16.99 -9.09 -15.61
N PHE A 315 -16.12 -9.87 -14.93
CA PHE A 315 -16.48 -11.18 -14.39
C PHE A 315 -17.62 -11.09 -13.38
N ILE A 316 -17.53 -10.17 -12.42
CA ILE A 316 -18.54 -9.98 -11.36
C ILE A 316 -19.86 -9.51 -12.00
N GLY A 317 -19.81 -8.51 -12.89
CA GLY A 317 -20.99 -7.98 -13.55
C GLY A 317 -21.74 -9.05 -14.35
N GLY A 318 -21.00 -9.87 -15.12
CA GLY A 318 -21.59 -10.92 -15.94
C GLY A 318 -22.07 -12.17 -15.16
N ASN A 319 -21.70 -12.32 -13.88
CA ASN A 319 -22.09 -13.47 -13.05
C ASN A 319 -22.80 -13.05 -11.75
N MET A 320 -23.30 -11.82 -11.67
CA MET A 320 -23.84 -11.24 -10.43
C MET A 320 -24.94 -12.08 -9.79
N GLU A 321 -25.88 -12.60 -10.59
CA GLU A 321 -27.01 -13.40 -10.09
C GLU A 321 -26.56 -14.73 -9.48
N GLU A 322 -25.63 -15.43 -10.15
CA GLU A 322 -25.10 -16.70 -9.64
C GLU A 322 -24.25 -16.51 -8.37
N LEU A 323 -23.48 -15.41 -8.32
CA LEU A 323 -22.65 -15.05 -7.16
C LEU A 323 -23.51 -14.75 -5.95
N LYS A 324 -24.57 -13.93 -6.12
CA LYS A 324 -25.52 -13.64 -5.02
C LYS A 324 -26.14 -14.93 -4.48
N GLY A 325 -26.69 -15.76 -5.33
CA GLY A 325 -27.36 -16.99 -4.89
C GLY A 325 -26.45 -17.99 -4.16
N SER A 326 -25.14 -17.99 -4.48
CA SER A 326 -24.18 -18.94 -3.90
C SER A 326 -23.53 -18.48 -2.60
N ILE A 327 -23.39 -17.17 -2.37
CA ILE A 327 -22.55 -16.60 -1.31
C ILE A 327 -23.36 -15.75 -0.34
N GLU A 328 -24.54 -15.25 -0.75
CA GLU A 328 -25.35 -14.29 0.03
C GLU A 328 -25.65 -14.79 1.46
N HIS A 329 -26.01 -16.05 1.60
CA HIS A 329 -26.31 -16.64 2.91
C HIS A 329 -25.08 -16.67 3.84
N ILE A 330 -23.91 -17.00 3.30
CA ILE A 330 -22.66 -17.10 4.08
C ILE A 330 -22.18 -15.73 4.52
N VAL A 331 -22.24 -14.74 3.63
CA VAL A 331 -21.73 -13.39 3.91
C VAL A 331 -22.71 -12.59 4.77
N THR A 332 -24.02 -12.80 4.65
CA THR A 332 -25.03 -12.16 5.53
C THR A 332 -24.95 -12.67 6.96
N GLU A 333 -24.70 -13.96 7.15
CA GLU A 333 -24.55 -14.52 8.50
C GLU A 333 -23.20 -14.23 9.13
N MET A 334 -22.13 -14.20 8.30
CA MET A 334 -20.75 -14.03 8.76
C MET A 334 -19.96 -13.00 7.89
N PRO A 335 -20.29 -11.70 7.95
CA PRO A 335 -19.65 -10.67 7.10
C PRO A 335 -18.14 -10.60 7.26
N TRP A 336 -17.60 -10.97 8.42
CA TRP A 336 -16.17 -11.00 8.68
C TRP A 336 -15.41 -12.01 7.80
N LEU A 337 -16.09 -13.05 7.26
CA LEU A 337 -15.48 -13.98 6.29
C LEU A 337 -15.05 -13.27 4.99
N PHE A 338 -15.71 -12.17 4.64
CA PHE A 338 -15.29 -11.34 3.53
C PHE A 338 -13.89 -10.75 3.76
N GLY A 339 -13.53 -10.45 5.02
CA GLY A 339 -12.17 -10.06 5.40
C GLY A 339 -11.14 -11.15 5.10
N LEU A 340 -11.48 -12.42 5.33
CA LEU A 340 -10.62 -13.54 4.95
C LEU A 340 -10.46 -13.65 3.42
N ALA A 341 -11.55 -13.44 2.68
CA ALA A 341 -11.50 -13.41 1.22
C ALA A 341 -10.60 -12.26 0.70
N LEU A 342 -10.71 -11.06 1.28
CA LEU A 342 -9.80 -9.94 0.98
C LEU A 342 -8.35 -10.30 1.27
N PHE A 343 -8.08 -10.94 2.41
CA PHE A 343 -6.74 -11.37 2.79
C PHE A 343 -6.15 -12.35 1.77
N VAL A 344 -6.89 -13.40 1.43
CA VAL A 344 -6.45 -14.41 0.45
C VAL A 344 -6.24 -13.80 -0.94
N MET A 345 -7.16 -12.94 -1.38
CA MET A 345 -7.02 -12.26 -2.67
C MET A 345 -5.80 -11.32 -2.69
N SER A 346 -5.49 -10.65 -1.60
CA SER A 346 -4.31 -9.78 -1.53
C SER A 346 -3.00 -10.54 -1.61
N ILE A 347 -2.96 -11.80 -1.17
CA ILE A 347 -1.80 -12.70 -1.37
C ILE A 347 -1.57 -12.97 -2.86
N LEU A 348 -2.64 -13.12 -3.63
CA LEU A 348 -2.56 -13.46 -5.05
C LEU A 348 -2.27 -12.23 -5.92
N LEU A 349 -2.88 -11.08 -5.60
CA LEU A 349 -2.82 -9.87 -6.41
C LEU A 349 -1.59 -9.00 -6.13
N PHE A 350 -0.91 -9.17 -5.00
CA PHE A 350 0.23 -8.36 -4.58
C PHE A 350 -0.02 -6.84 -4.61
N SER A 351 -1.29 -6.42 -4.52
CA SER A 351 -1.71 -5.02 -4.60
C SER A 351 -2.98 -4.79 -3.80
N GLN A 352 -2.89 -3.92 -2.80
CA GLN A 352 -4.05 -3.52 -1.98
C GLN A 352 -5.14 -2.86 -2.84
N ALA A 353 -4.73 -1.96 -3.74
CA ALA A 353 -5.65 -1.25 -4.61
C ALA A 353 -6.33 -2.20 -5.61
N ALA A 354 -5.59 -3.13 -6.20
CA ALA A 354 -6.16 -4.14 -7.09
C ALA A 354 -7.12 -5.08 -6.33
N THR A 355 -6.79 -5.45 -5.10
CA THR A 355 -7.66 -6.28 -4.25
C THR A 355 -8.98 -5.58 -3.95
N ILE A 356 -8.93 -4.31 -3.55
CA ILE A 356 -10.14 -3.51 -3.32
C ILE A 356 -10.98 -3.42 -4.59
N ARG A 357 -10.38 -3.10 -5.73
CA ARG A 357 -11.10 -2.99 -7.01
C ARG A 357 -11.72 -4.32 -7.45
N ALA A 358 -11.03 -5.43 -7.23
CA ALA A 358 -11.53 -6.74 -7.61
C ALA A 358 -12.65 -7.27 -6.69
N MET A 359 -12.57 -6.98 -5.39
CA MET A 359 -13.43 -7.62 -4.41
C MET A 359 -14.56 -6.73 -3.88
N LEU A 360 -14.37 -5.42 -3.83
CA LEU A 360 -15.35 -4.53 -3.20
C LEU A 360 -16.71 -4.51 -3.92
N PRO A 361 -16.79 -4.55 -5.27
CA PRO A 361 -18.08 -4.66 -5.97
C PRO A 361 -18.90 -5.87 -5.49
N LEU A 362 -18.23 -7.00 -5.26
CA LEU A 362 -18.86 -8.18 -4.72
C LEU A 362 -19.36 -7.94 -3.29
N GLY A 363 -18.54 -7.35 -2.42
CA GLY A 363 -18.93 -7.01 -1.04
C GLY A 363 -20.18 -6.12 -0.98
N ILE A 364 -20.22 -5.08 -1.84
CA ILE A 364 -21.36 -4.17 -1.97
C ILE A 364 -22.60 -4.92 -2.48
N ALA A 365 -22.44 -5.75 -3.53
CA ALA A 365 -23.52 -6.52 -4.11
C ALA A 365 -24.13 -7.55 -3.14
N LEU A 366 -23.32 -8.08 -2.22
CA LEU A 366 -23.74 -8.98 -1.13
C LEU A 366 -24.38 -8.23 0.06
N GLY A 367 -24.52 -6.90 -0.02
CA GLY A 367 -25.18 -6.10 1.01
C GLY A 367 -24.32 -5.86 2.27
N ILE A 368 -23.00 -6.07 2.22
CA ILE A 368 -22.10 -5.72 3.33
C ILE A 368 -22.12 -4.22 3.53
N SER A 369 -22.35 -3.77 4.79
CA SER A 369 -22.41 -2.34 5.07
C SER A 369 -21.10 -1.63 4.74
N PRO A 370 -21.15 -0.36 4.29
CA PRO A 370 -19.95 0.43 3.99
C PRO A 370 -18.95 0.50 5.14
N TYR A 371 -19.42 0.68 6.36
CA TYR A 371 -18.56 0.72 7.56
C TYR A 371 -17.90 -0.64 7.82
N MET A 372 -18.61 -1.76 7.59
CA MET A 372 -18.01 -3.09 7.67
C MET A 372 -16.90 -3.26 6.64
N LEU A 373 -17.09 -2.79 5.40
CA LEU A 373 -16.05 -2.82 4.36
C LEU A 373 -14.82 -1.99 4.75
N ILE A 374 -15.01 -0.85 5.42
CA ILE A 374 -13.90 -0.05 5.96
C ILE A 374 -13.19 -0.78 7.12
N ALA A 375 -13.93 -1.42 8.01
CA ALA A 375 -13.35 -2.21 9.10
C ALA A 375 -12.49 -3.37 8.60
N LEU A 376 -12.91 -4.00 7.51
CA LEU A 376 -12.20 -5.11 6.87
C LEU A 376 -11.07 -4.65 5.92
N PHE A 377 -10.97 -3.36 5.63
CA PHE A 377 -9.97 -2.82 4.70
C PHE A 377 -8.53 -3.21 5.04
N PRO A 378 -8.04 -3.22 6.30
CA PRO A 378 -6.70 -3.68 6.61
C PRO A 378 -6.40 -5.13 6.21
N ALA A 379 -7.42 -5.96 5.97
CA ALA A 379 -7.24 -7.34 5.52
C ALA A 379 -6.56 -7.46 4.14
N VAL A 380 -6.59 -6.40 3.30
CA VAL A 380 -5.90 -6.41 2.00
C VAL A 380 -4.36 -6.39 2.09
N ASN A 381 -3.81 -6.51 3.28
CA ASN A 381 -2.37 -6.53 3.53
C ASN A 381 -1.79 -7.96 3.67
N GLY A 382 -2.36 -8.97 3.03
CA GLY A 382 -1.89 -10.37 3.07
C GLY A 382 -0.64 -10.67 2.22
N TYR A 383 -0.12 -9.73 1.45
CA TYR A 383 1.00 -9.86 0.50
C TYR A 383 2.28 -10.48 1.11
N PHE A 384 2.46 -10.41 2.43
CA PHE A 384 3.61 -11.00 3.13
C PHE A 384 3.50 -12.51 3.28
N PHE A 385 2.29 -13.08 3.20
CA PHE A 385 2.03 -14.48 3.50
C PHE A 385 2.88 -15.41 2.61
N ILE A 386 3.03 -15.07 1.33
CA ILE A 386 4.06 -15.65 0.45
C ILE A 386 5.17 -14.60 0.30
N PRO A 387 6.38 -14.83 0.86
CA PRO A 387 7.39 -13.78 1.04
C PRO A 387 8.17 -13.43 -0.24
N ASN A 388 7.47 -13.20 -1.34
CA ASN A 388 8.02 -12.80 -2.65
C ASN A 388 7.67 -11.36 -3.04
N TYR A 389 6.99 -10.61 -2.17
CA TYR A 389 6.68 -9.21 -2.41
C TYR A 389 7.97 -8.37 -2.41
N PRO A 390 8.11 -7.38 -3.33
CA PRO A 390 9.37 -6.67 -3.52
C PRO A 390 9.99 -6.06 -2.26
N THR A 391 9.21 -5.47 -1.35
CA THR A 391 9.74 -4.90 -0.10
C THR A 391 10.18 -5.96 0.90
N VAL A 392 9.55 -7.14 0.89
CA VAL A 392 9.95 -8.32 1.68
C VAL A 392 11.31 -8.81 1.20
N VAL A 393 11.46 -9.01 -0.10
CA VAL A 393 12.72 -9.45 -0.72
C VAL A 393 13.84 -8.41 -0.48
N ALA A 394 13.51 -7.12 -0.57
CA ALA A 394 14.46 -6.04 -0.31
C ALA A 394 14.97 -6.06 1.13
N ALA A 395 14.09 -6.24 2.11
CA ALA A 395 14.50 -6.33 3.52
C ALA A 395 15.45 -7.50 3.78
N ILE A 396 15.20 -8.66 3.16
CA ILE A 396 16.10 -9.82 3.24
C ILE A 396 17.47 -9.49 2.63
N ASN A 397 17.49 -8.82 1.49
CA ASN A 397 18.74 -8.45 0.80
C ASN A 397 19.53 -7.35 1.53
N PHE A 398 18.85 -6.46 2.25
CA PHE A 398 19.50 -5.42 3.05
C PHE A 398 20.08 -5.97 4.35
N ASP A 399 19.56 -7.08 4.86
CA ASP A 399 20.10 -7.74 6.04
C ASP A 399 21.33 -8.59 5.71
N ARG A 400 22.51 -8.00 5.84
CA ARG A 400 23.77 -8.72 5.65
C ARG A 400 24.07 -9.74 6.74
N THR A 401 23.43 -9.62 7.90
CA THR A 401 23.61 -10.60 8.98
C THR A 401 22.97 -11.94 8.65
N GLY A 402 22.01 -11.96 7.71
CA GLY A 402 21.27 -13.16 7.31
C GLY A 402 20.18 -13.59 8.30
N THR A 403 19.90 -12.75 9.29
CA THR A 403 18.87 -13.05 10.29
C THR A 403 17.47 -12.89 9.73
N THR A 404 17.27 -11.92 8.79
CA THR A 404 16.02 -11.78 8.04
C THR A 404 16.01 -12.77 6.88
N HIS A 405 15.11 -13.75 6.93
CA HIS A 405 15.19 -14.88 6.01
C HIS A 405 13.83 -15.49 5.65
N ILE A 406 13.84 -16.32 4.62
CA ILE A 406 12.78 -17.26 4.29
C ILE A 406 13.28 -18.65 4.72
N GLY A 407 12.56 -19.30 5.62
CA GLY A 407 12.91 -20.61 6.11
C GLY A 407 12.65 -21.74 5.11
N LYS A 408 13.05 -22.96 5.45
CA LYS A 408 12.93 -24.16 4.63
C LYS A 408 11.51 -24.43 4.10
N TYR A 409 10.50 -24.07 4.88
CA TYR A 409 9.10 -24.22 4.52
C TYR A 409 8.51 -22.85 4.20
N VAL A 410 8.67 -22.27 3.11
CA VAL A 410 8.20 -20.93 2.63
C VAL A 410 7.39 -20.09 3.63
N LEU A 411 6.47 -20.70 4.38
CA LEU A 411 5.65 -20.04 5.42
C LEU A 411 6.40 -19.76 6.72
N ASN A 412 7.58 -20.34 6.93
CA ASN A 412 8.45 -20.03 8.06
C ASN A 412 9.45 -18.95 7.68
N HIS A 413 9.02 -17.70 7.75
CA HIS A 413 9.83 -16.53 7.40
C HIS A 413 9.62 -15.39 8.38
N SER A 414 10.55 -14.45 8.39
CA SER A 414 10.65 -13.33 9.34
C SER A 414 9.42 -12.39 9.35
N PHE A 415 8.60 -12.40 8.32
CA PHE A 415 7.46 -11.49 8.16
C PHE A 415 6.12 -12.10 8.56
N MET A 416 6.05 -13.42 8.74
CA MET A 416 4.79 -14.13 8.98
C MET A 416 4.12 -13.68 10.28
N MET A 417 4.82 -13.80 11.39
CA MET A 417 4.26 -13.48 12.71
C MET A 417 3.92 -11.98 12.84
N PRO A 418 4.84 -11.03 12.56
CA PRO A 418 4.47 -9.62 12.66
C PRO A 418 3.37 -9.21 11.68
N GLY A 419 3.30 -9.82 10.49
CA GLY A 419 2.27 -9.57 9.50
C GLY A 419 0.89 -10.04 9.94
N LEU A 420 0.79 -11.28 10.42
CA LEU A 420 -0.48 -11.83 10.92
C LEU A 420 -0.99 -11.06 12.14
N VAL A 421 -0.11 -10.74 13.10
CA VAL A 421 -0.49 -9.97 14.29
C VAL A 421 -0.95 -8.57 13.89
N ALA A 422 -0.18 -7.85 13.07
CA ALA A 422 -0.54 -6.49 12.66
C ALA A 422 -1.86 -6.47 11.91
N THR A 423 -2.05 -7.35 10.92
CA THR A 423 -3.29 -7.41 10.14
C THR A 423 -4.48 -7.88 10.95
N GLY A 424 -4.31 -8.93 11.76
CA GLY A 424 -5.38 -9.47 12.61
C GLY A 424 -5.85 -8.46 13.65
N VAL A 425 -4.93 -7.78 14.33
CA VAL A 425 -5.27 -6.72 15.31
C VAL A 425 -5.93 -5.54 14.61
N SER A 426 -5.44 -5.13 13.42
CA SER A 426 -6.05 -4.02 12.66
C SER A 426 -7.49 -4.32 12.30
N VAL A 427 -7.79 -5.51 11.79
CA VAL A 427 -9.15 -5.93 11.43
C VAL A 427 -10.03 -6.05 12.69
N ALA A 428 -9.53 -6.69 13.75
CA ALA A 428 -10.29 -6.84 15.00
C ALA A 428 -10.65 -5.48 15.60
N LEU A 429 -9.74 -4.53 15.64
CA LEU A 429 -10.02 -3.17 16.09
C LEU A 429 -10.97 -2.44 15.14
N GLY A 430 -10.87 -2.63 13.83
CA GLY A 430 -11.81 -2.08 12.85
C GLY A 430 -13.23 -2.53 13.15
N LEU A 431 -13.43 -3.84 13.38
CA LEU A 431 -14.72 -4.42 13.73
C LEU A 431 -15.27 -3.92 15.08
N LEU A 432 -14.41 -3.60 16.03
CA LEU A 432 -14.82 -2.98 17.30
C LEU A 432 -15.17 -1.50 17.10
N MET A 433 -14.40 -0.76 16.34
CA MET A 433 -14.62 0.68 16.14
C MET A 433 -15.92 0.98 15.41
N ILE A 434 -16.33 0.18 14.44
CA ILE A 434 -17.60 0.41 13.73
C ILE A 434 -18.84 0.27 14.62
N GLN A 435 -18.71 -0.29 15.82
CA GLN A 435 -19.80 -0.31 16.79
C GLN A 435 -20.05 1.07 17.44
N LEU A 436 -19.16 2.03 17.20
CA LEU A 436 -19.25 3.41 17.68
C LEU A 436 -19.88 4.36 16.65
N PHE A 437 -20.08 3.89 15.41
CA PHE A 437 -20.69 4.60 14.29
C PHE A 437 -22.06 4.01 13.95
#